data_01782740571b28fd6f3ff72810cd9f6a
#
_entry.id   01782740571b28fd6f3ff72810cd9f6a
#
_cell.length_a   1.000
_cell.length_b   1.000
_cell.length_c   1.000
_cell.angle_alpha   90.00
_cell.angle_beta   90.00
_cell.angle_gamma   90.00
#
_symmetry.space_group_name_H-M   'P 1'
#
loop_
_entity.id
_entity.type
_entity.pdbx_description
1 polymer ?
#
loop_
_entity_poly.entity_id
_entity_poly.type
_entity_poly.pdbx_seq_one_letter_code
_entity_poly.pdbx_strand_id
1 'polypeptide(L)'
;MTNAILNIVVTLKYVLGQIISFCVPLIIIGFIAPSITKMGNNASRLLLLAVCIAYVSSVGAALFSTAAGYALIPHLSIVTDVDGLKELPEMVFELSIPQIMPVMSALVFSIMIGLAAAWNKAKLITGMLEEFQKIVLSIVSRILIPILPLFIGFTFCSLAYEGSITKQLPVFLKVIIIVMIGHYIWMALLYTIAGVYSGKNPLEVVKHYGPAYLTAVGTMSSAATLGVALQCAGKAKPLRKDMVQFGIPLFA
;
A
#
# COMPACT_ATOMS: atom_id res chain seq x y z
N MET A 1 5.27 -32.11 -12.43
CA MET A 1 4.12 -31.86 -11.53
C MET A 1 2.91 -32.46 -12.22
N THR A 2 2.15 -33.35 -11.58
CA THR A 2 0.99 -34.00 -12.20
C THR A 2 -0.08 -32.93 -12.42
N ASN A 3 -0.77 -32.92 -13.57
CA ASN A 3 -1.78 -31.90 -13.91
C ASN A 3 -2.84 -31.74 -12.79
N ALA A 4 -3.19 -32.83 -12.09
CA ALA A 4 -4.13 -32.79 -10.96
C ALA A 4 -3.66 -31.90 -9.79
N ILE A 5 -2.36 -31.92 -9.45
CA ILE A 5 -1.82 -31.07 -8.36
C ILE A 5 -1.86 -29.60 -8.78
N LEU A 6 -1.58 -29.33 -10.04
CA LEU A 6 -1.58 -27.96 -10.56
C LEU A 6 -2.99 -27.38 -10.63
N ASN A 7 -4.02 -28.17 -11.01
CA ASN A 7 -5.41 -27.74 -10.98
C ASN A 7 -5.84 -27.34 -9.56
N ILE A 8 -5.40 -28.11 -8.53
CA ILE A 8 -5.66 -27.78 -7.14
C ILE A 8 -4.97 -26.47 -6.75
N VAL A 9 -3.70 -26.28 -7.13
CA VAL A 9 -2.94 -25.04 -6.84
C VAL A 9 -3.61 -23.82 -7.46
N VAL A 10 -4.03 -23.92 -8.72
CA VAL A 10 -4.72 -22.82 -9.43
C VAL A 10 -6.06 -22.52 -8.78
N THR A 11 -6.82 -23.55 -8.42
CA THR A 11 -8.11 -23.39 -7.75
C THR A 11 -7.95 -22.74 -6.37
N LEU A 12 -6.99 -23.20 -5.55
CA LEU A 12 -6.72 -22.61 -4.24
C LEU A 12 -6.25 -21.15 -4.36
N LYS A 13 -5.35 -20.84 -5.32
CA LYS A 13 -4.96 -19.46 -5.63
C LYS A 13 -6.19 -18.59 -5.92
N TYR A 14 -7.10 -19.07 -6.76
CA TYR A 14 -8.32 -18.35 -7.12
C TYR A 14 -9.20 -18.09 -5.89
N VAL A 15 -9.51 -19.12 -5.10
CA VAL A 15 -10.36 -18.99 -3.89
C VAL A 15 -9.75 -18.03 -2.87
N LEU A 16 -8.43 -18.17 -2.60
CA LEU A 16 -7.73 -17.25 -1.68
C LEU A 16 -7.74 -15.81 -2.20
N GLY A 17 -7.57 -15.63 -3.52
CA GLY A 17 -7.67 -14.33 -4.17
C GLY A 17 -9.05 -13.68 -4.01
N GLN A 18 -10.14 -14.47 -4.09
CA GLN A 18 -11.51 -14.00 -3.85
C GLN A 18 -11.69 -13.54 -2.40
N ILE A 19 -11.18 -14.29 -1.42
CA ILE A 19 -11.25 -13.93 0.01
C ILE A 19 -10.48 -12.60 0.26
N ILE A 20 -9.28 -12.47 -0.31
CA ILE A 20 -8.49 -11.25 -0.19
C ILE A 20 -9.26 -10.07 -0.79
N SER A 21 -9.78 -10.23 -2.00
CA SER A 21 -10.55 -9.19 -2.72
C SER A 21 -11.82 -8.77 -1.96
N PHE A 22 -12.51 -9.71 -1.32
CA PHE A 22 -13.66 -9.43 -0.46
C PHE A 22 -13.28 -8.57 0.75
N CYS A 23 -12.12 -8.78 1.34
CA CYS A 23 -11.66 -8.04 2.52
C CYS A 23 -11.23 -6.59 2.20
N VAL A 24 -10.83 -6.29 0.94
CA VAL A 24 -10.30 -4.96 0.59
C VAL A 24 -11.26 -3.81 0.91
N PRO A 25 -12.55 -3.82 0.50
CA PRO A 25 -13.49 -2.76 0.85
C PRO A 25 -13.72 -2.61 2.37
N LEU A 26 -13.74 -3.74 3.11
CA LEU A 26 -13.85 -3.73 4.57
C LEU A 26 -12.67 -3.02 5.23
N ILE A 27 -11.45 -3.29 4.74
CA ILE A 27 -10.22 -2.63 5.21
C ILE A 27 -10.30 -1.13 4.96
N ILE A 28 -10.70 -0.71 3.76
CA ILE A 28 -10.82 0.70 3.39
C ILE A 28 -11.78 1.41 4.34
N ILE A 29 -12.99 0.87 4.54
CA ILE A 29 -13.98 1.46 5.42
C ILE A 29 -13.50 1.46 6.88
N GLY A 30 -12.97 0.33 7.35
CA GLY A 30 -12.54 0.15 8.73
C GLY A 30 -11.35 1.02 9.15
N PHE A 31 -10.52 1.47 8.20
CA PHE A 31 -9.36 2.31 8.53
C PHE A 31 -9.56 3.78 8.16
N ILE A 32 -10.16 4.08 7.02
CA ILE A 32 -10.28 5.47 6.55
C ILE A 32 -11.36 6.24 7.31
N ALA A 33 -12.56 5.68 7.46
CA ALA A 33 -13.65 6.40 8.11
C ALA A 33 -13.33 6.77 9.58
N PRO A 34 -12.84 5.86 10.46
CA PRO A 34 -12.45 6.23 11.81
C PRO A 34 -11.29 7.22 11.88
N SER A 35 -10.35 7.13 10.94
CA SER A 35 -9.21 8.06 10.90
C SER A 35 -9.65 9.50 10.66
N ILE A 36 -10.63 9.70 9.77
CA ILE A 36 -11.19 11.01 9.48
C ILE A 36 -11.97 11.54 10.69
N THR A 37 -12.77 10.71 11.37
CA THR A 37 -13.56 11.15 12.54
C THR A 37 -12.70 11.63 13.70
N LYS A 38 -11.51 11.04 13.89
CA LYS A 38 -10.57 11.41 14.96
C LYS A 38 -9.93 12.79 14.80
N MET A 39 -9.98 13.37 13.62
CA MET A 39 -9.30 14.64 13.31
C MET A 39 -9.99 15.90 13.88
N GLY A 40 -11.24 15.84 14.31
CA GLY A 40 -11.98 16.96 14.95
C GLY A 40 -12.16 18.21 14.06
N ASN A 41 -12.48 19.36 14.66
CA ASN A 41 -12.88 20.58 13.94
C ASN A 41 -11.78 21.23 13.05
N ASN A 42 -10.49 21.07 13.38
CA ASN A 42 -9.37 21.59 12.55
C ASN A 42 -8.91 20.58 11.49
N ALA A 43 -9.50 19.40 11.51
CA ALA A 43 -9.14 18.29 10.64
C ALA A 43 -9.34 18.63 9.16
N SER A 44 -10.43 19.32 8.82
CA SER A 44 -10.78 19.58 7.42
C SER A 44 -9.69 20.37 6.69
N ARG A 45 -9.12 21.41 7.32
CA ARG A 45 -8.08 22.25 6.72
C ARG A 45 -6.74 21.52 6.62
N LEU A 46 -6.34 20.83 7.69
CA LEU A 46 -5.08 20.05 7.71
C LEU A 46 -5.18 18.84 6.79
N LEU A 47 -6.33 18.17 6.75
CA LEU A 47 -6.61 17.07 5.86
C LEU A 47 -6.58 17.53 4.40
N LEU A 48 -7.25 18.64 4.07
CA LEU A 48 -7.23 19.18 2.72
C LEU A 48 -5.81 19.51 2.27
N LEU A 49 -5.02 20.16 3.13
CA LEU A 49 -3.62 20.46 2.85
C LEU A 49 -2.80 19.18 2.63
N ALA A 50 -2.97 18.19 3.51
CA ALA A 50 -2.25 16.91 3.41
C ALA A 50 -2.63 16.16 2.12
N VAL A 51 -3.91 16.12 1.77
CA VAL A 51 -4.40 15.50 0.53
C VAL A 51 -3.87 16.24 -0.70
N CYS A 52 -3.88 17.58 -0.69
CA CYS A 52 -3.31 18.38 -1.78
C CYS A 52 -1.81 18.09 -1.96
N ILE A 53 -1.04 18.06 -0.87
CA ILE A 53 0.40 17.73 -0.92
C ILE A 53 0.62 16.33 -1.44
N ALA A 54 -0.16 15.34 -0.95
CA ALA A 54 -0.06 13.95 -1.40
C ALA A 54 -0.38 13.83 -2.89
N TYR A 55 -1.44 14.52 -3.36
CA TYR A 55 -1.84 14.50 -4.76
C TYR A 55 -0.78 15.13 -5.67
N VAL A 56 -0.28 16.31 -5.31
CA VAL A 56 0.81 16.99 -6.06
C VAL A 56 2.06 16.10 -6.09
N SER A 57 2.42 15.49 -4.97
CA SER A 57 3.56 14.55 -4.90
C SER A 57 3.33 13.33 -5.79
N SER A 58 2.13 12.75 -5.79
CA SER A 58 1.79 11.58 -6.62
C SER A 58 1.83 11.90 -8.12
N VAL A 59 1.26 13.04 -8.52
CA VAL A 59 1.31 13.52 -9.92
C VAL A 59 2.75 13.78 -10.33
N GLY A 60 3.54 14.45 -9.47
CA GLY A 60 4.95 14.70 -9.72
C GLY A 60 5.75 13.39 -9.87
N ALA A 61 5.52 12.42 -8.99
CA ALA A 61 6.14 11.10 -9.08
C ALA A 61 5.75 10.36 -10.37
N ALA A 62 4.49 10.44 -10.77
CA ALA A 62 4.02 9.85 -12.03
C ALA A 62 4.71 10.47 -13.25
N LEU A 63 4.80 11.79 -13.31
CA LEU A 63 5.52 12.50 -14.37
C LEU A 63 7.01 12.13 -14.39
N PHE A 64 7.66 12.13 -13.22
CA PHE A 64 9.06 11.71 -13.09
C PHE A 64 9.26 10.27 -13.55
N SER A 65 8.42 9.34 -13.12
CA SER A 65 8.49 7.93 -13.51
C SER A 65 8.25 7.73 -15.00
N THR A 66 7.32 8.49 -15.59
CA THR A 66 7.05 8.47 -17.02
C THR A 66 8.25 8.96 -17.81
N ALA A 67 8.84 10.10 -17.44
CA ALA A 67 10.04 10.63 -18.07
C ALA A 67 11.23 9.68 -17.97
N ALA A 68 11.45 9.10 -16.77
CA ALA A 68 12.48 8.09 -16.55
C ALA A 68 12.22 6.83 -17.36
N GLY A 69 10.97 6.39 -17.47
CA GLY A 69 10.56 5.26 -18.29
C GLY A 69 10.88 5.48 -19.77
N TYR A 70 10.48 6.61 -20.33
CA TYR A 70 10.81 6.93 -21.73
C TYR A 70 12.31 7.01 -21.99
N ALA A 71 13.12 7.47 -21.03
CA ALA A 71 14.56 7.53 -21.17
C ALA A 71 15.24 6.18 -21.03
N LEU A 72 14.75 5.29 -20.15
CA LEU A 72 15.44 4.05 -19.77
C LEU A 72 14.92 2.80 -20.50
N ILE A 73 13.60 2.72 -20.76
CA ILE A 73 12.97 1.54 -21.39
C ILE A 73 13.57 1.20 -22.75
N PRO A 74 13.88 2.14 -23.66
CA PRO A 74 14.48 1.82 -24.94
C PRO A 74 15.88 1.15 -24.83
N HIS A 75 16.57 1.36 -23.72
CA HIS A 75 17.89 0.77 -23.45
C HIS A 75 17.82 -0.56 -22.72
N LEU A 76 16.62 -0.91 -22.22
CA LEU A 76 16.33 -2.21 -21.67
C LEU A 76 15.82 -3.08 -22.83
N SER A 77 16.57 -4.08 -23.25
CA SER A 77 16.08 -5.13 -24.16
C SER A 77 14.98 -5.93 -23.44
N ILE A 78 13.80 -5.32 -23.34
CA ILE A 78 12.60 -5.97 -22.78
C ILE A 78 12.06 -6.84 -23.91
N VAL A 79 12.12 -8.15 -23.72
CA VAL A 79 11.46 -9.10 -24.60
C VAL A 79 9.95 -8.89 -24.43
N THR A 80 9.34 -8.19 -25.38
CA THR A 80 7.90 -7.89 -25.37
C THR A 80 7.05 -9.10 -25.78
N ASP A 81 7.63 -10.00 -26.60
CA ASP A 81 6.97 -11.25 -26.99
C ASP A 81 7.46 -12.39 -26.11
N VAL A 82 6.64 -12.78 -25.16
CA VAL A 82 6.88 -13.98 -24.35
C VAL A 82 6.18 -15.16 -25.03
N ASP A 83 6.65 -15.49 -26.24
CA ASP A 83 6.20 -16.69 -26.94
C ASP A 83 6.53 -17.96 -26.15
N GLY A 84 5.55 -18.87 -26.09
CA GLY A 84 5.73 -20.18 -25.49
C GLY A 84 5.55 -20.22 -23.97
N LEU A 85 4.71 -19.36 -23.40
CA LEU A 85 4.14 -19.58 -22.07
C LEU A 85 3.14 -20.74 -22.16
N LYS A 86 3.18 -21.64 -21.17
CA LYS A 86 2.19 -22.69 -21.06
C LYS A 86 0.90 -22.12 -20.49
N GLU A 87 -0.22 -22.47 -21.09
CA GLU A 87 -1.52 -22.15 -20.53
C GLU A 87 -1.71 -22.83 -19.16
N LEU A 88 -2.30 -22.09 -18.23
CA LEU A 88 -2.69 -22.68 -16.94
C LEU A 88 -3.81 -23.68 -17.16
N PRO A 89 -3.79 -24.81 -16.45
CA PRO A 89 -4.88 -25.75 -16.53
C PRO A 89 -6.16 -25.17 -15.93
N GLU A 90 -7.29 -25.71 -16.35
CA GLU A 90 -8.61 -25.31 -15.87
C GLU A 90 -8.75 -25.54 -14.36
N MET A 91 -9.49 -24.65 -13.71
CA MET A 91 -9.83 -24.78 -12.29
C MET A 91 -10.74 -25.98 -12.06
N VAL A 92 -10.59 -26.65 -10.91
CA VAL A 92 -11.45 -27.77 -10.52
C VAL A 92 -12.88 -27.30 -10.23
N PHE A 93 -13.03 -26.12 -9.63
CA PHE A 93 -14.30 -25.43 -9.41
C PHE A 93 -14.09 -23.93 -9.29
N GLU A 94 -15.13 -23.16 -9.61
CA GLU A 94 -15.18 -21.73 -9.42
C GLU A 94 -16.04 -21.38 -8.21
N LEU A 95 -15.45 -20.68 -7.24
CA LEU A 95 -16.17 -20.08 -6.12
C LEU A 95 -16.10 -18.55 -6.27
N SER A 96 -17.14 -17.96 -6.84
CA SER A 96 -17.21 -16.49 -6.96
C SER A 96 -17.70 -15.89 -5.66
N ILE A 97 -16.85 -15.15 -4.96
CA ILE A 97 -17.18 -14.34 -3.78
C ILE A 97 -17.15 -12.87 -4.21
N PRO A 98 -18.30 -12.28 -4.57
CA PRO A 98 -18.31 -10.90 -5.02
C PRO A 98 -17.93 -9.96 -3.88
N GLN A 99 -17.22 -8.89 -4.21
CA GLN A 99 -16.92 -7.82 -3.25
C GLN A 99 -18.23 -7.15 -2.79
N ILE A 100 -18.30 -6.75 -1.51
CA ILE A 100 -19.47 -6.03 -0.97
C ILE A 100 -19.72 -4.75 -1.77
N MET A 101 -18.65 -4.07 -2.17
CA MET A 101 -18.70 -2.91 -3.06
C MET A 101 -17.35 -2.73 -3.77
N PRO A 102 -17.31 -2.02 -4.93
CA PRO A 102 -16.06 -1.66 -5.57
C PRO A 102 -15.15 -0.82 -4.66
N VAL A 103 -13.84 -0.97 -4.82
CA VAL A 103 -12.80 -0.27 -4.01
C VAL A 103 -13.02 1.25 -3.99
N MET A 104 -13.29 1.86 -5.14
CA MET A 104 -13.55 3.30 -5.24
C MET A 104 -14.82 3.73 -4.50
N SER A 105 -15.86 2.90 -4.54
CA SER A 105 -17.10 3.16 -3.79
C SER A 105 -16.86 3.09 -2.28
N ALA A 106 -16.07 2.12 -1.81
CA ALA A 106 -15.67 2.01 -0.42
C ALA A 106 -14.85 3.23 0.05
N LEU A 107 -13.96 3.73 -0.79
CA LEU A 107 -13.17 4.93 -0.50
C LEU A 107 -14.07 6.17 -0.36
N VAL A 108 -14.92 6.44 -1.36
CA VAL A 108 -15.84 7.58 -1.33
C VAL A 108 -16.80 7.48 -0.14
N PHE A 109 -17.38 6.32 0.09
CA PHE A 109 -18.25 6.05 1.24
C PHE A 109 -17.56 6.34 2.57
N SER A 110 -16.32 5.87 2.73
CA SER A 110 -15.53 6.09 3.95
C SER A 110 -15.25 7.56 4.21
N ILE A 111 -14.91 8.31 3.17
CA ILE A 111 -14.66 9.75 3.26
C ILE A 111 -15.95 10.48 3.63
N MET A 112 -17.06 10.18 2.96
CA MET A 112 -18.35 10.83 3.22
C MET A 112 -18.84 10.58 4.65
N ILE A 113 -18.85 9.34 5.11
CA ILE A 113 -19.27 8.97 6.46
C ILE A 113 -18.33 9.57 7.52
N GLY A 114 -17.02 9.50 7.29
CA GLY A 114 -16.02 10.07 8.20
C GLY A 114 -16.17 11.58 8.36
N LEU A 115 -16.35 12.32 7.26
CA LEU A 115 -16.58 13.77 7.29
C LEU A 115 -17.92 14.13 7.94
N ALA A 116 -19.00 13.45 7.54
CA ALA A 116 -20.33 13.71 8.12
C ALA A 116 -20.36 13.46 9.64
N ALA A 117 -19.73 12.39 10.10
CA ALA A 117 -19.60 12.09 11.52
C ALA A 117 -18.75 13.14 12.27
N ALA A 118 -17.66 13.62 11.65
CA ALA A 118 -16.83 14.67 12.21
C ALA A 118 -17.58 16.01 12.31
N TRP A 119 -18.30 16.43 11.26
CA TRP A 119 -19.07 17.68 11.24
C TRP A 119 -20.19 17.70 12.28
N ASN A 120 -20.91 16.59 12.42
CA ASN A 120 -22.00 16.46 13.37
C ASN A 120 -21.54 16.13 14.80
N LYS A 121 -20.23 15.95 15.03
CA LYS A 121 -19.68 15.51 16.33
C LYS A 121 -20.39 14.26 16.87
N ALA A 122 -20.71 13.33 15.99
CA ALA A 122 -21.54 12.16 16.25
C ALA A 122 -20.75 11.12 17.05
N LYS A 123 -20.71 11.26 18.39
CA LYS A 123 -19.92 10.40 19.30
C LYS A 123 -20.25 8.91 19.15
N LEU A 124 -21.54 8.58 19.00
CA LEU A 124 -21.97 7.19 18.85
C LEU A 124 -21.41 6.57 17.56
N ILE A 125 -21.55 7.26 16.44
CA ILE A 125 -21.05 6.78 15.13
C ILE A 125 -19.53 6.67 15.16
N THR A 126 -18.84 7.64 15.75
CA THR A 126 -17.37 7.58 15.91
C THR A 126 -16.96 6.35 16.73
N GLY A 127 -17.64 6.07 17.84
CA GLY A 127 -17.39 4.89 18.66
C GLY A 127 -17.66 3.58 17.89
N MET A 128 -18.75 3.51 17.14
CA MET A 128 -19.06 2.34 16.28
C MET A 128 -17.99 2.13 15.20
N LEU A 129 -17.50 3.17 14.56
CA LEU A 129 -16.45 3.10 13.56
C LEU A 129 -15.11 2.62 14.17
N GLU A 130 -14.79 3.05 15.40
CA GLU A 130 -13.61 2.58 16.12
C GLU A 130 -13.71 1.10 16.50
N GLU A 131 -14.87 0.64 16.95
CA GLU A 131 -15.10 -0.78 17.21
C GLU A 131 -15.02 -1.60 15.90
N PHE A 132 -15.62 -1.09 14.83
CA PHE A 132 -15.51 -1.71 13.51
C PHE A 132 -14.05 -1.81 13.03
N GLN A 133 -13.23 -0.78 13.26
CA GLN A 133 -11.79 -0.81 12.97
C GLN A 133 -11.10 -1.96 13.71
N LYS A 134 -11.41 -2.19 14.98
CA LYS A 134 -10.84 -3.30 15.77
C LYS A 134 -11.24 -4.65 15.21
N ILE A 135 -12.51 -4.79 14.80
CA ILE A 135 -13.02 -6.03 14.17
C ILE A 135 -12.28 -6.30 12.87
N VAL A 136 -12.20 -5.29 12.00
CA VAL A 136 -11.49 -5.42 10.71
C VAL A 136 -10.01 -5.75 10.93
N LEU A 137 -9.35 -5.11 11.89
CA LEU A 137 -7.96 -5.42 12.24
C LEU A 137 -7.80 -6.88 12.70
N SER A 138 -8.77 -7.40 13.45
CA SER A 138 -8.78 -8.81 13.87
C SER A 138 -8.95 -9.76 12.68
N ILE A 139 -9.82 -9.44 11.73
CA ILE A 139 -10.00 -10.20 10.48
C ILE A 139 -8.70 -10.20 9.68
N VAL A 140 -8.10 -9.04 9.50
CA VAL A 140 -6.82 -8.91 8.77
C VAL A 140 -5.73 -9.75 9.45
N SER A 141 -5.58 -9.63 10.76
CA SER A 141 -4.49 -10.29 11.49
C SER A 141 -4.68 -11.80 11.59
N ARG A 142 -5.91 -12.28 11.75
CA ARG A 142 -6.19 -13.70 12.00
C ARG A 142 -6.52 -14.50 10.75
N ILE A 143 -7.02 -13.84 9.72
CA ILE A 143 -7.46 -14.50 8.47
C ILE A 143 -6.57 -14.10 7.32
N LEU A 144 -6.49 -12.80 7.02
CA LEU A 144 -5.82 -12.32 5.81
C LEU A 144 -4.30 -12.55 5.85
N ILE A 145 -3.64 -12.16 6.94
CA ILE A 145 -2.17 -12.30 7.06
C ILE A 145 -1.72 -13.75 6.94
N PRO A 146 -2.37 -14.76 7.59
CA PRO A 146 -1.99 -16.16 7.41
C PRO A 146 -2.27 -16.72 6.00
N ILE A 147 -3.24 -16.17 5.28
CA ILE A 147 -3.58 -16.58 3.91
C ILE A 147 -2.57 -16.06 2.89
N LEU A 148 -2.02 -14.87 3.10
CA LEU A 148 -1.12 -14.22 2.14
C LEU A 148 0.09 -15.07 1.72
N PRO A 149 0.85 -15.72 2.63
CA PRO A 149 1.99 -16.55 2.22
C PRO A 149 1.56 -17.72 1.32
N LEU A 150 0.40 -18.33 1.59
CA LEU A 150 -0.14 -19.41 0.76
C LEU A 150 -0.54 -18.89 -0.62
N PHE A 151 -1.25 -17.76 -0.68
CA PHE A 151 -1.63 -17.12 -1.93
C PHE A 151 -0.41 -16.76 -2.78
N ILE A 152 0.62 -16.17 -2.15
CA ILE A 152 1.89 -15.84 -2.81
C ILE A 152 2.58 -17.11 -3.31
N GLY A 153 2.67 -18.16 -2.48
CA GLY A 153 3.25 -19.43 -2.85
C GLY A 153 2.56 -20.05 -4.07
N PHE A 154 1.23 -20.11 -4.08
CA PHE A 154 0.47 -20.64 -5.21
C PHE A 154 0.59 -19.77 -6.46
N THR A 155 0.72 -18.45 -6.30
CA THR A 155 0.97 -17.53 -7.42
C THR A 155 2.33 -17.81 -8.06
N PHE A 156 3.39 -17.98 -7.26
CA PHE A 156 4.71 -18.33 -7.77
C PHE A 156 4.73 -19.72 -8.40
N CYS A 157 4.01 -20.71 -7.86
CA CYS A 157 3.85 -22.03 -8.48
C CYS A 157 3.20 -21.93 -9.87
N SER A 158 2.17 -21.11 -10.02
CA SER A 158 1.50 -20.86 -11.30
C SER A 158 2.46 -20.22 -12.31
N LEU A 159 3.16 -19.14 -11.91
CA LEU A 159 4.15 -18.45 -12.74
C LEU A 159 5.34 -19.35 -13.15
N ALA A 160 5.75 -20.25 -12.24
CA ALA A 160 6.81 -21.22 -12.54
C ALA A 160 6.36 -22.23 -13.59
N TYR A 161 5.13 -22.70 -13.52
CA TYR A 161 4.57 -23.63 -14.51
C TYR A 161 4.43 -22.99 -15.90
N GLU A 162 3.92 -21.77 -15.97
CA GLU A 162 3.83 -20.99 -17.21
C GLU A 162 5.20 -20.77 -17.86
N GLY A 163 6.30 -20.91 -17.09
CA GLY A 163 7.65 -20.59 -17.54
C GLY A 163 7.99 -19.09 -17.42
N SER A 164 7.08 -18.31 -16.88
CA SER A 164 7.24 -16.86 -16.72
C SER A 164 8.43 -16.50 -15.84
N ILE A 165 8.72 -17.28 -14.77
CA ILE A 165 9.82 -16.97 -13.85
C ILE A 165 11.17 -16.99 -14.57
N THR A 166 11.47 -18.02 -15.33
CA THR A 166 12.79 -18.16 -15.99
C THR A 166 13.01 -17.12 -17.08
N LYS A 167 11.95 -16.73 -17.79
CA LYS A 167 12.01 -15.76 -18.89
C LYS A 167 11.93 -14.32 -18.41
N GLN A 168 11.11 -14.05 -17.41
CA GLN A 168 10.78 -12.68 -16.95
C GLN A 168 11.61 -12.22 -15.74
N LEU A 169 12.09 -13.14 -14.87
CA LEU A 169 12.83 -12.78 -13.67
C LEU A 169 14.02 -11.84 -13.91
N PRO A 170 14.87 -12.05 -14.94
CA PRO A 170 15.98 -11.13 -15.18
C PRO A 170 15.53 -9.73 -15.55
N VAL A 171 14.39 -9.61 -16.27
CA VAL A 171 13.79 -8.32 -16.64
C VAL A 171 13.19 -7.66 -15.40
N PHE A 172 12.43 -8.42 -14.57
CA PHE A 172 11.87 -7.90 -13.33
C PHE A 172 12.95 -7.39 -12.37
N LEU A 173 14.06 -8.10 -12.21
CA LEU A 173 15.16 -7.64 -11.37
C LEU A 173 15.74 -6.30 -11.85
N LYS A 174 15.93 -6.14 -13.16
CA LYS A 174 16.38 -4.86 -13.73
C LYS A 174 15.37 -3.75 -13.45
N VAL A 175 14.08 -4.02 -13.67
CA VAL A 175 13.00 -3.04 -13.40
C VAL A 175 12.94 -2.68 -11.93
N ILE A 176 13.03 -3.66 -11.01
CA ILE A 176 13.04 -3.41 -9.57
C ILE A 176 14.20 -2.48 -9.17
N ILE A 177 15.40 -2.73 -9.68
CA ILE A 177 16.57 -1.88 -9.38
C ILE A 177 16.33 -0.45 -9.88
N ILE A 178 15.82 -0.28 -11.09
CA ILE A 178 15.52 1.04 -11.67
C ILE A 178 14.46 1.78 -10.85
N VAL A 179 13.38 1.08 -10.48
CA VAL A 179 12.31 1.64 -9.64
C VAL A 179 12.85 2.04 -8.27
N MET A 180 13.70 1.22 -7.65
CA MET A 180 14.32 1.54 -6.37
C MET A 180 15.22 2.78 -6.46
N ILE A 181 16.04 2.88 -7.49
CA ILE A 181 16.87 4.08 -7.72
C ILE A 181 15.98 5.30 -7.93
N GLY A 182 14.96 5.20 -8.78
CA GLY A 182 13.99 6.27 -9.03
C GLY A 182 13.28 6.71 -7.75
N HIS A 183 12.89 5.77 -6.90
CA HIS A 183 12.27 6.04 -5.61
C HIS A 183 13.20 6.85 -4.68
N TYR A 184 14.47 6.45 -4.57
CA TYR A 184 15.43 7.21 -3.76
C TYR A 184 15.72 8.60 -4.31
N ILE A 185 15.79 8.76 -5.63
CA ILE A 185 15.96 10.07 -6.28
C ILE A 185 14.76 10.96 -5.96
N TRP A 186 13.52 10.44 -6.14
CA TRP A 186 12.30 11.18 -5.85
C TRP A 186 12.21 11.58 -4.38
N MET A 187 12.52 10.66 -3.47
CA MET A 187 12.55 10.93 -2.03
C MET A 187 13.58 12.00 -1.68
N ALA A 188 14.80 11.93 -2.23
CA ALA A 188 15.83 12.93 -2.03
C ALA A 188 15.39 14.31 -2.52
N LEU A 189 14.70 14.38 -3.67
CA LEU A 189 14.14 15.60 -4.21
C LEU A 189 13.09 16.21 -3.27
N LEU A 190 12.14 15.40 -2.78
CA LEU A 190 11.13 15.88 -1.85
C LEU A 190 11.73 16.37 -0.53
N TYR A 191 12.71 15.65 0.03
CA TYR A 191 13.42 16.09 1.24
C TYR A 191 14.20 17.39 1.01
N THR A 192 14.80 17.55 -0.15
CA THR A 192 15.52 18.79 -0.52
C THR A 192 14.54 19.97 -0.63
N ILE A 193 13.42 19.79 -1.32
CA ILE A 193 12.37 20.82 -1.42
C ILE A 193 11.86 21.21 -0.03
N ALA A 194 11.54 20.23 0.80
CA ALA A 194 11.08 20.47 2.16
C ALA A 194 12.14 21.17 3.03
N GLY A 195 13.41 20.79 2.87
CA GLY A 195 14.54 21.41 3.56
C GLY A 195 14.73 22.88 3.17
N VAL A 196 14.73 23.20 1.88
CA VAL A 196 14.83 24.56 1.36
C VAL A 196 13.65 25.41 1.84
N TYR A 197 12.42 24.88 1.72
CA TYR A 197 11.22 25.62 2.15
C TYR A 197 11.18 25.88 3.66
N SER A 198 11.59 24.91 4.47
CA SER A 198 11.56 25.03 5.94
C SER A 198 12.79 25.69 6.55
N GLY A 199 13.88 25.88 5.79
CA GLY A 199 15.17 26.33 6.29
C GLY A 199 15.84 25.35 7.26
N LYS A 200 15.43 24.09 7.28
CA LYS A 200 15.92 23.03 8.19
C LYS A 200 16.67 21.96 7.43
N ASN A 201 17.63 21.33 8.11
CA ASN A 201 18.43 20.27 7.49
C ASN A 201 17.64 18.94 7.41
N PRO A 202 17.28 18.46 6.20
CA PRO A 202 16.53 17.22 6.04
C PRO A 202 17.34 15.98 6.43
N LEU A 203 18.68 16.03 6.40
CA LEU A 203 19.53 14.91 6.76
C LEU A 203 19.37 14.49 8.24
N GLU A 204 18.98 15.42 9.12
CA GLU A 204 18.69 15.09 10.52
C GLU A 204 17.44 14.20 10.65
N VAL A 205 16.48 14.33 9.74
CA VAL A 205 15.31 13.45 9.71
C VAL A 205 15.69 12.07 9.19
N VAL A 206 16.44 12.01 8.10
CA VAL A 206 16.87 10.76 7.45
C VAL A 206 17.73 9.90 8.41
N LYS A 207 18.63 10.53 9.17
CA LYS A 207 19.49 9.81 10.15
C LYS A 207 18.71 9.00 11.18
N HIS A 208 17.53 9.47 11.57
CA HIS A 208 16.71 8.81 12.58
C HIS A 208 15.70 7.81 11.99
N TYR A 209 15.55 7.77 10.67
CA TYR A 209 14.49 6.99 10.01
C TYR A 209 14.89 5.53 9.75
N GLY A 210 16.15 5.18 9.88
CA GLY A 210 16.68 3.84 9.59
C GLY A 210 15.89 2.69 10.23
N PRO A 211 15.63 2.69 11.55
CA PRO A 211 14.87 1.62 12.20
C PRO A 211 13.45 1.48 11.67
N ALA A 212 12.76 2.58 11.37
CA ALA A 212 11.42 2.56 10.78
C ALA A 212 11.46 1.96 9.37
N TYR A 213 12.45 2.32 8.56
CA TYR A 213 12.65 1.78 7.23
C TYR A 213 12.89 0.26 7.25
N LEU A 214 13.77 -0.21 8.13
CA LEU A 214 14.05 -1.64 8.30
C LEU A 214 12.82 -2.41 8.77
N THR A 215 12.03 -1.82 9.68
CA THR A 215 10.77 -2.43 10.14
C THR A 215 9.77 -2.51 9.00
N ALA A 216 9.63 -1.47 8.17
CA ALA A 216 8.75 -1.46 7.02
C ALA A 216 9.12 -2.54 6.00
N VAL A 217 10.41 -2.67 5.68
CA VAL A 217 10.93 -3.70 4.76
C VAL A 217 10.73 -5.10 5.32
N GLY A 218 11.00 -5.28 6.63
CA GLY A 218 10.90 -6.60 7.26
C GLY A 218 9.48 -7.08 7.50
N THR A 219 8.55 -6.17 7.80
CA THR A 219 7.15 -6.52 8.10
C THR A 219 6.24 -6.36 6.89
N MET A 220 6.64 -5.59 5.88
CA MET A 220 5.79 -5.16 4.75
C MET A 220 4.42 -4.64 5.21
N SER A 221 4.38 -4.05 6.40
CA SER A 221 3.15 -3.58 7.04
C SER A 221 3.33 -2.15 7.56
N SER A 222 2.57 -1.22 7.01
CA SER A 222 2.51 0.16 7.47
C SER A 222 2.02 0.25 8.92
N ALA A 223 1.00 -0.53 9.27
CA ALA A 223 0.45 -0.56 10.62
C ALA A 223 1.48 -1.04 11.66
N ALA A 224 2.26 -2.08 11.35
CA ALA A 224 3.33 -2.57 12.23
C ALA A 224 4.47 -1.56 12.37
N THR A 225 4.73 -0.77 11.33
CA THR A 225 5.80 0.24 11.29
C THR A 225 5.41 1.53 12.01
N LEU A 226 4.11 1.81 12.16
CA LEU A 226 3.59 3.09 12.67
C LEU A 226 4.23 3.51 14.01
N GLY A 227 4.29 2.59 14.98
CA GLY A 227 4.85 2.87 16.30
C GLY A 227 6.33 3.24 16.24
N VAL A 228 7.11 2.51 15.44
CA VAL A 228 8.55 2.77 15.26
C VAL A 228 8.76 4.07 14.48
N ALA A 229 7.95 4.35 13.47
CA ALA A 229 8.01 5.57 12.69
C ALA A 229 7.74 6.81 13.56
N LEU A 230 6.73 6.76 14.44
CA LEU A 230 6.44 7.82 15.40
C LEU A 230 7.61 8.07 16.37
N GLN A 231 8.23 6.99 16.89
CA GLN A 231 9.38 7.11 17.78
C GLN A 231 10.60 7.70 17.05
N CYS A 232 10.87 7.26 15.82
CA CYS A 232 11.97 7.77 15.00
C CYS A 232 11.79 9.25 14.67
N ALA A 233 10.60 9.64 14.22
CA ALA A 233 10.27 11.02 13.91
C ALA A 233 10.28 11.92 15.14
N GLY A 234 9.89 11.40 16.31
CA GLY A 234 9.94 12.12 17.59
C GLY A 234 11.35 12.49 18.05
N LYS A 235 12.38 11.76 17.58
CA LYS A 235 13.80 12.05 17.82
C LYS A 235 14.38 13.11 16.89
N ALA A 236 13.75 13.33 15.74
CA ALA A 236 14.21 14.28 14.75
C ALA A 236 13.85 15.71 15.16
N LYS A 237 14.84 16.50 15.59
CA LYS A 237 14.67 17.90 16.06
C LYS A 237 13.93 18.83 15.06
N PRO A 238 14.12 18.71 13.73
CA PRO A 238 13.47 19.59 12.77
C PRO A 238 11.94 19.44 12.72
N LEU A 239 11.41 18.30 13.15
CA LEU A 239 9.99 17.98 13.02
C LEU A 239 9.17 18.51 14.21
N ARG A 240 8.01 19.09 13.91
CA ARG A 240 7.05 19.50 14.93
C ARG A 240 6.29 18.28 15.44
N LYS A 241 6.23 18.11 16.76
CA LYS A 241 5.60 16.96 17.40
C LYS A 241 4.12 16.77 17.05
N ASP A 242 3.37 17.89 16.98
CA ASP A 242 1.96 17.90 16.56
C ASP A 242 1.79 17.39 15.13
N MET A 243 2.67 17.81 14.21
CA MET A 243 2.64 17.36 12.81
C MET A 243 3.08 15.90 12.66
N VAL A 244 4.03 15.44 13.48
CA VAL A 244 4.46 14.03 13.51
C VAL A 244 3.30 13.12 13.93
N GLN A 245 2.59 13.48 15.01
CA GLN A 245 1.45 12.70 15.50
C GLN A 245 0.26 12.68 14.54
N PHE A 246 0.11 13.72 13.74
CA PHE A 246 -0.93 13.82 12.73
C PHE A 246 -0.52 13.15 11.40
N GLY A 247 0.62 13.53 10.86
CA GLY A 247 1.03 13.15 9.51
C GLY A 247 1.42 11.69 9.38
N ILE A 248 2.16 11.14 10.34
CA ILE A 248 2.61 9.75 10.23
C ILE A 248 1.44 8.76 10.20
N PRO A 249 0.43 8.83 11.09
CA PRO A 249 -0.73 7.95 10.99
C PRO A 249 -1.61 8.19 9.75
N LEU A 250 -1.58 9.40 9.19
CA LEU A 250 -2.36 9.74 8.01
C LEU A 250 -1.77 9.12 6.74
N PHE A 251 -0.44 9.05 6.64
CA PHE A 251 0.26 8.58 5.44
C PHE A 251 0.78 7.14 5.56
N ALA A 252 0.64 6.49 6.71
CA ALA A 252 0.98 5.09 6.92
C ALA A 252 -0.16 4.17 6.50
#